data_21ab5d0deab85723aa8f75e13633663e
#
_entry.id   21ab5d0deab85723aa8f75e13633663e
#
_cell.length_a   1.000
_cell.length_b   1.000
_cell.length_c   1.000
_cell.angle_alpha   90.00
_cell.angle_beta   90.00
_cell.angle_gamma   90.00
#
_symmetry.space_group_name_H-M   'P 1'
#
loop_
_entity.id
_entity.type
_entity.pdbx_description
1 polymer ?
#
loop_
_entity_poly.entity_id
_entity_poly.type
_entity_poly.pdbx_seq_one_letter_code
_entity_poly.pdbx_strand_id
1 'polypeptide(L)' 'MNKEKPVQPLCLSLTEAEAEITAAINNAAKNHRIPYYLLEPIVTNAARQVSGFAAVERQNAKAAYDKQLEEYEKGGE' A
#
# COMPACT_ATOMS: atom_id res chain seq x y z
N MET A 1 -7.67 9.80 -31.95
CA MET A 1 -8.22 8.65 -31.20
C MET A 1 -7.46 8.43 -29.92
N ASN A 2 -8.16 8.41 -28.84
CA ASN A 2 -7.55 8.24 -27.54
C ASN A 2 -7.34 6.76 -27.24
N LYS A 3 -6.09 6.41 -27.10
CA LYS A 3 -5.76 5.09 -26.62
C LYS A 3 -5.44 5.21 -25.15
N GLU A 4 -6.27 4.63 -24.34
CA GLU A 4 -6.00 4.61 -22.93
C GLU A 4 -4.86 3.65 -22.66
N LYS A 5 -3.98 4.06 -21.75
CA LYS A 5 -2.90 3.19 -21.33
C LYS A 5 -3.51 1.97 -20.62
N PRO A 6 -3.11 0.77 -21.01
CA PRO A 6 -3.63 -0.41 -20.32
C PRO A 6 -3.39 -0.34 -18.83
N VAL A 7 -4.37 -0.79 -18.06
CA VAL A 7 -4.21 -0.89 -16.62
C VAL A 7 -3.36 -2.11 -16.32
N GLN A 8 -2.28 -1.89 -15.60
CA GLN A 8 -1.38 -2.97 -15.23
C GLN A 8 -2.07 -3.90 -14.23
N PRO A 9 -1.96 -5.22 -14.43
CA PRO A 9 -2.51 -6.14 -13.44
C PRO A 9 -1.92 -5.88 -12.05
N LEU A 10 -2.76 -5.98 -11.03
CA LEU A 10 -2.35 -5.68 -9.67
C LEU A 10 -1.14 -6.50 -9.21
N CYS A 11 -1.08 -7.76 -9.62
CA CYS A 11 0.04 -8.62 -9.22
C CYS A 11 1.38 -8.08 -9.74
N LEU A 12 1.41 -7.49 -10.93
CA LEU A 12 2.63 -6.88 -11.47
C LEU A 12 2.95 -5.59 -10.74
N SER A 13 1.92 -4.79 -10.44
CA SER A 13 2.11 -3.55 -9.68
C SER A 13 2.69 -3.84 -8.29
N LEU A 14 2.21 -4.89 -7.63
CA LEU A 14 2.72 -5.28 -6.32
C LEU A 14 4.18 -5.72 -6.39
N THR A 15 4.53 -6.50 -7.40
CA THR A 15 5.91 -6.94 -7.61
C THR A 15 6.85 -5.76 -7.85
N GLU A 16 6.42 -4.83 -8.69
CA GLU A 16 7.21 -3.65 -8.98
C GLU A 16 7.36 -2.74 -7.75
N ALA A 17 6.27 -2.57 -7.00
CA ALA A 17 6.32 -1.78 -5.78
C ALA A 17 7.27 -2.40 -4.75
N GLU A 18 7.25 -3.72 -4.62
CA GLU A 18 8.16 -4.41 -3.71
C GLU A 18 9.62 -4.18 -4.10
N ALA A 19 9.91 -4.32 -5.39
CA ALA A 19 11.27 -4.10 -5.90
C ALA A 19 11.71 -2.65 -5.65
N GLU A 20 10.81 -1.71 -5.87
CA GLU A 20 11.07 -0.30 -5.68
C GLU A 20 11.37 0.03 -4.21
N ILE A 21 10.58 -0.52 -3.30
CA ILE A 21 10.79 -0.31 -1.86
C ILE A 21 12.12 -0.91 -1.42
N THR A 22 12.41 -2.13 -1.88
CA THR A 22 13.68 -2.78 -1.54
C THR A 22 14.86 -1.98 -2.05
N ALA A 23 14.78 -1.48 -3.29
CA ALA A 23 15.83 -0.65 -3.87
C ALA A 23 16.00 0.65 -3.08
N ALA A 24 14.90 1.26 -2.66
CA ALA A 24 14.94 2.50 -1.89
C ALA A 24 15.65 2.30 -0.55
N ILE A 25 15.37 1.18 0.12
CA ILE A 25 16.02 0.85 1.39
C ILE A 25 17.52 0.67 1.20
N ASN A 26 17.91 -0.11 0.18
CA ASN A 26 19.31 -0.35 -0.11
C ASN A 26 20.04 0.93 -0.52
N ASN A 27 19.39 1.77 -1.31
CA ASN A 27 19.95 3.04 -1.73
C ASN A 27 20.13 3.99 -0.55
N ALA A 28 19.18 4.01 0.39
CA ALA A 28 19.30 4.83 1.58
C ALA A 28 20.50 4.41 2.42
N ALA A 29 20.69 3.12 2.61
CA ALA A 29 21.83 2.61 3.35
C ALA A 29 23.14 3.02 2.68
N LYS A 30 23.22 2.88 1.37
CA LYS A 30 24.41 3.18 0.59
C LYS A 30 24.69 4.68 0.55
N ASN A 31 23.66 5.48 0.26
CA ASN A 31 23.84 6.92 0.10
C ASN A 31 24.23 7.62 1.39
N HIS A 32 23.76 7.12 2.50
CA HIS A 32 24.02 7.73 3.81
C HIS A 32 25.06 6.96 4.62
N ARG A 33 25.60 5.89 4.04
CA ARG A 33 26.61 5.06 4.70
C ARG A 33 26.13 4.55 6.05
N ILE A 34 24.89 4.07 6.08
CA ILE A 34 24.28 3.56 7.28
C ILE A 34 24.32 2.03 7.25
N PRO A 35 24.90 1.39 8.27
CA PRO A 35 24.85 -0.07 8.35
C PRO A 35 23.40 -0.53 8.60
N TYR A 36 23.10 -1.73 8.14
CA TYR A 36 21.73 -2.22 8.21
C TYR A 36 21.18 -2.32 9.63
N TYR A 37 22.03 -2.60 10.62
CA TYR A 37 21.54 -2.70 11.99
C TYR A 37 21.05 -1.36 12.55
N LEU A 38 21.55 -0.26 12.00
CA LEU A 38 21.04 1.08 12.35
C LEU A 38 19.86 1.49 11.46
N LEU A 39 19.78 0.94 10.26
CA LEU A 39 18.69 1.20 9.35
C LEU A 39 17.41 0.45 9.76
N GLU A 40 17.57 -0.70 10.39
CA GLU A 40 16.44 -1.55 10.75
C GLU A 40 15.35 -0.84 11.54
N PRO A 41 15.67 -0.10 12.63
CA PRO A 41 14.60 0.61 13.36
C PRO A 41 13.92 1.69 12.52
N ILE A 42 14.64 2.29 11.57
CA ILE A 42 14.04 3.29 10.67
C ILE A 42 13.01 2.61 9.76
N VAL A 43 13.38 1.49 9.18
CA VAL A 43 12.50 0.71 8.30
C VAL A 43 11.30 0.20 9.09
N THR A 44 11.53 -0.28 10.31
CA THR A 44 10.46 -0.75 11.18
C THR A 44 9.47 0.36 11.48
N ASN A 45 9.97 1.57 11.75
CA ASN A 45 9.11 2.72 12.00
C ASN A 45 8.29 3.09 10.78
N ALA A 46 8.90 3.07 9.60
CA ALA A 46 8.18 3.31 8.35
C ALA A 46 7.08 2.27 8.14
N ALA A 47 7.37 1.00 8.44
CA ALA A 47 6.39 -0.07 8.33
C ALA A 47 5.21 0.14 9.28
N ARG A 48 5.47 0.66 10.47
CA ARG A 48 4.40 0.97 11.43
C ARG A 48 3.50 2.07 10.92
N GLN A 49 4.06 3.08 10.27
CA GLN A 49 3.27 4.15 9.67
C GLN A 49 2.37 3.61 8.57
N VAL A 50 2.91 2.75 7.72
CA VAL A 50 2.13 2.10 6.66
C VAL A 50 1.01 1.25 7.28
N SER A 51 1.32 0.55 8.36
CA SER A 51 0.33 -0.27 9.06
C SER A 51 -0.82 0.59 9.59
N GLY A 52 -0.51 1.79 10.09
CA GLY A 52 -1.53 2.74 10.54
C GLY A 52 -2.43 3.20 9.41
N PHE A 53 -1.85 3.55 8.26
CA PHE A 53 -2.61 3.93 7.09
C PHE A 53 -3.46 2.76 6.59
N ALA A 54 -2.89 1.56 6.58
CA ALA A 54 -3.61 0.36 6.15
C ALA A 54 -4.84 0.09 7.04
N ALA A 55 -4.71 0.31 8.34
CA ALA A 55 -5.83 0.13 9.26
C ALA A 55 -6.96 1.09 8.92
N VAL A 56 -6.64 2.35 8.62
CA VAL A 56 -7.65 3.34 8.24
C VAL A 56 -8.31 2.96 6.92
N GLU A 57 -7.53 2.53 5.95
CA GLU A 57 -8.07 2.12 4.65
C GLU A 57 -9.02 0.92 4.80
N ARG A 58 -8.64 -0.07 5.60
CA ARG A 58 -9.50 -1.24 5.83
C ARG A 58 -10.79 -0.84 6.53
N GLN A 59 -10.71 0.07 7.48
CA GLN A 59 -11.87 0.56 8.20
C GLN A 59 -12.81 1.29 7.27
N ASN A 60 -12.26 2.14 6.40
CA ASN A 60 -13.06 2.87 5.41
C ASN A 60 -13.70 1.93 4.39
N ALA A 61 -12.97 0.92 3.95
CA ALA A 61 -13.47 -0.06 3.00
C ALA A 61 -14.62 -0.86 3.62
N LYS A 62 -14.48 -1.24 4.89
CA LYS A 62 -15.54 -1.95 5.59
C LYS A 62 -16.78 -1.09 5.75
N ALA A 63 -16.60 0.17 6.12
CA ALA A 63 -17.72 1.10 6.27
C ALA A 63 -18.46 1.29 4.94
N ALA A 64 -17.72 1.42 3.84
CA ALA A 64 -18.32 1.56 2.52
C ALA A 64 -19.08 0.31 2.12
N TYR A 65 -18.52 -0.86 2.38
CA TYR A 65 -19.19 -2.13 2.09
C TYR A 65 -20.47 -2.30 2.92
N ASP A 66 -20.39 -1.99 4.20
CA ASP A 66 -21.55 -2.10 5.09
C ASP A 66 -22.67 -1.17 4.62
N LYS A 67 -22.33 0.02 4.18
CA LYS A 67 -23.30 0.96 3.65
C LYS A 67 -23.96 0.45 2.38
N GLN A 68 -23.17 -0.11 1.47
CA GLN A 68 -23.70 -0.68 0.22
C GLN A 68 -24.61 -1.86 0.52
N LEU A 69 -24.23 -2.69 1.48
CA LEU A 69 -25.02 -3.83 1.87
C LEU A 69 -26.36 -3.39 2.45
N GLU A 70 -26.35 -2.36 3.28
CA GLU A 70 -27.57 -1.80 3.86
C GLU A 70 -28.51 -1.28 2.78
N GLU A 71 -27.95 -0.55 1.80
CA GLU A 71 -28.75 -0.04 0.68
C GLU A 71 -29.31 -1.17 -0.17
N TYR A 72 -28.54 -2.23 -0.36
CA TYR A 72 -28.98 -3.39 -1.12
C TYR A 72 -30.16 -4.08 -0.40
N GLU A 73 -30.08 -4.26 0.90
CA GLU A 73 -31.14 -4.88 1.68
C GLU A 73 -32.42 -4.06 1.64
N LYS A 74 -32.27 -2.73 1.72
CA LYS A 74 -33.43 -1.85 1.63
C LYS A 74 -34.06 -1.86 0.25
N GLY A 75 -33.21 -1.89 -0.78
CA GLY A 75 -33.67 -1.92 -2.16
C GLY A 75 -34.29 -3.23 -2.57
N GLY A 76 -33.96 -4.30 -1.85
CA GLY A 76 -34.46 -5.63 -2.16
C GLY A 76 -35.92 -5.87 -1.75
N GLU A 77 -36.50 -4.93 -1.05
CA GLU A 77 -37.90 -5.04 -0.67
C GLU A 77 -38.82 -4.77 -1.86
#